data_f11b7e02a5c11ba35adccef8e97f19bb
#
_entry.id   f11b7e02a5c11ba35adccef8e97f19bb
#
_cell.length_a   1.000
_cell.length_b   1.000
_cell.length_c   1.000
_cell.angle_alpha   90.00
_cell.angle_beta   90.00
_cell.angle_gamma   90.00
#
_symmetry.space_group_name_H-M   'P 1'
#
loop_
_entity.id
_entity.type
_entity.pdbx_description
1 polymer ?
#
loop_
_entity_poly.entity_id
_entity_poly.type
_entity_poly.pdbx_seq_one_letter_code
_entity_poly.pdbx_strand_id
1 'polypeptide(L)'
;YFFAVNIAEEEACDIDTFNTIAYAAILHDIGIHEAEEKYGSSAGKFQEIEGPSVAKELLKDIELQEEIKNRIFYLIGNHHTYDKIDGIDFQILVEADFLVNIYEDEISRESIKSIKNKIFKTKKGIELLDTLYLNNSNL
;
A
#
# COMPACT_ATOMS: atom_id res chain seq x y z
N TYR A 1 -7.06 -1.81 -2.62
CA TYR A 1 -7.01 -3.05 -3.39
C TYR A 1 -7.05 -2.79 -4.90
N PHE A 2 -8.11 -2.17 -5.43
CA PHE A 2 -8.29 -2.02 -6.89
C PHE A 2 -7.16 -1.28 -7.58
N PHE A 3 -6.63 -0.22 -7.01
CA PHE A 3 -5.48 0.47 -7.57
C PHE A 3 -4.23 -0.42 -7.62
N ALA A 4 -3.96 -1.15 -6.53
CA ALA A 4 -2.81 -2.05 -6.46
C ALA A 4 -2.86 -3.13 -7.53
N VAL A 5 -4.01 -3.79 -7.69
CA VAL A 5 -4.22 -4.83 -8.71
C VAL A 5 -4.08 -4.25 -10.12
N ASN A 6 -4.68 -3.09 -10.39
CA ASN A 6 -4.59 -2.44 -11.68
C ASN A 6 -3.14 -2.08 -12.06
N ILE A 7 -2.37 -1.54 -11.12
CA ILE A 7 -0.96 -1.24 -11.35
C ILE A 7 -0.16 -2.53 -11.57
N ALA A 8 -0.38 -3.57 -10.75
CA ALA A 8 0.31 -4.84 -10.87
C ALA A 8 0.08 -5.54 -12.21
N GLU A 9 -1.13 -5.48 -12.74
CA GLU A 9 -1.46 -6.01 -14.08
C GLU A 9 -0.70 -5.28 -15.18
N GLU A 10 -0.69 -3.96 -15.18
CA GLU A 10 -0.01 -3.13 -16.18
C GLU A 10 1.52 -3.23 -16.09
N GLU A 11 2.07 -3.42 -14.89
CA GLU A 11 3.51 -3.64 -14.68
C GLU A 11 3.94 -5.08 -14.95
N ALA A 12 3.02 -5.94 -15.45
CA ALA A 12 3.28 -7.33 -15.82
C ALA A 12 3.95 -8.18 -14.72
N CYS A 13 3.50 -8.01 -13.47
CA CYS A 13 3.97 -8.80 -12.35
C CYS A 13 3.67 -10.29 -12.55
N ASP A 14 4.60 -11.16 -12.13
CA ASP A 14 4.33 -12.59 -12.08
C ASP A 14 3.24 -12.92 -11.04
N ILE A 15 2.74 -14.15 -11.08
CA ILE A 15 1.59 -14.55 -10.25
C ILE A 15 1.89 -14.46 -8.75
N ASP A 16 3.09 -14.78 -8.32
CA ASP A 16 3.46 -14.74 -6.90
C ASP A 16 3.57 -13.30 -6.40
N THR A 17 4.18 -12.42 -7.19
CA THR A 17 4.23 -10.99 -6.91
C THR A 17 2.83 -10.37 -6.92
N PHE A 18 2.00 -10.72 -7.90
CA PHE A 18 0.60 -10.28 -7.97
C PHE A 18 -0.20 -10.69 -6.73
N ASN A 19 -0.11 -11.96 -6.34
CA ASN A 19 -0.78 -12.46 -5.14
C ASN A 19 -0.28 -11.74 -3.87
N THR A 20 1.02 -11.54 -3.75
CA THR A 20 1.61 -10.79 -2.63
C THR A 20 1.01 -9.39 -2.54
N ILE A 21 0.96 -8.66 -3.66
CA ILE A 21 0.37 -7.32 -3.73
C ILE A 21 -1.11 -7.35 -3.37
N ALA A 22 -1.89 -8.28 -3.92
CA ALA A 22 -3.33 -8.37 -3.69
C ALA A 22 -3.66 -8.61 -2.21
N TYR A 23 -2.99 -9.57 -1.57
CA TYR A 23 -3.17 -9.83 -0.14
C TYR A 23 -2.69 -8.68 0.74
N ALA A 24 -1.52 -8.12 0.44
CA ALA A 24 -1.00 -6.98 1.19
C ALA A 24 -1.92 -5.76 1.08
N ALA A 25 -2.45 -5.48 -0.10
CA ALA A 25 -3.38 -4.37 -0.32
C ALA A 25 -4.70 -4.51 0.46
N ILE A 26 -5.20 -5.75 0.63
CA ILE A 26 -6.39 -6.00 1.45
C ILE A 26 -6.09 -5.83 2.94
N LEU A 27 -4.89 -6.22 3.38
CA LEU A 27 -4.54 -6.39 4.79
C LEU A 27 -3.65 -5.28 5.36
N HIS A 28 -3.15 -4.32 4.56
CA HIS A 28 -2.12 -3.37 5.01
C HIS A 28 -2.56 -2.57 6.24
N ASP A 29 -3.83 -2.19 6.34
CA ASP A 29 -4.41 -1.41 7.44
C ASP A 29 -5.01 -2.28 8.57
N ILE A 30 -4.83 -3.60 8.53
CA ILE A 30 -5.46 -4.52 9.48
C ILE A 30 -5.06 -4.26 10.94
N GLY A 31 -3.94 -3.58 11.16
CA GLY A 31 -3.45 -3.21 12.48
C GLY A 31 -4.09 -1.99 13.12
N ILE A 32 -4.95 -1.25 12.41
CA ILE A 32 -5.54 0.02 12.90
C ILE A 32 -6.30 -0.20 14.21
N HIS A 33 -7.19 -1.17 14.26
CA HIS A 33 -8.01 -1.44 15.44
C HIS A 33 -7.16 -1.76 16.68
N GLU A 34 -6.20 -2.68 16.51
CA GLU A 34 -5.27 -3.06 17.61
C GLU A 34 -4.40 -1.87 18.06
N ALA A 35 -3.97 -1.04 17.10
CA ALA A 35 -3.20 0.16 17.40
C ALA A 35 -4.01 1.17 18.22
N GLU A 36 -5.26 1.40 17.84
CA GLU A 36 -6.17 2.29 18.60
C GLU A 36 -6.45 1.77 19.99
N GLU A 37 -6.70 0.47 20.14
CA GLU A 37 -6.95 -0.14 21.45
C GLU A 37 -5.72 -0.06 22.39
N LYS A 38 -4.52 -0.36 21.87
CA LYS A 38 -3.30 -0.43 22.69
C LYS A 38 -2.65 0.91 22.94
N TYR A 39 -2.67 1.81 21.95
CA TYR A 39 -1.89 3.06 21.98
C TYR A 39 -2.77 4.32 21.96
N GLY A 40 -4.09 4.17 21.77
CA GLY A 40 -4.99 5.30 21.58
C GLY A 40 -4.72 6.09 20.28
N SER A 41 -4.08 5.47 19.30
CA SER A 41 -3.65 6.13 18.08
C SER A 41 -3.51 5.13 16.93
N SER A 42 -3.97 5.51 15.74
CA SER A 42 -3.78 4.79 14.49
C SER A 42 -2.57 5.29 13.69
N ALA A 43 -1.61 5.97 14.30
CA ALA A 43 -0.42 6.43 13.60
C ALA A 43 0.32 5.27 12.92
N GLY A 44 0.87 5.52 11.72
CA GLY A 44 1.48 4.48 10.87
C GLY A 44 2.44 3.54 11.59
N LYS A 45 3.29 4.07 12.47
CA LYS A 45 4.22 3.26 13.28
C LYS A 45 3.54 2.21 14.16
N PHE A 46 2.35 2.50 14.68
CA PHE A 46 1.59 1.55 15.50
C PHE A 46 0.87 0.52 14.64
N GLN A 47 0.36 0.91 13.48
CA GLN A 47 -0.20 -0.02 12.50
C GLN A 47 0.85 -1.03 12.03
N GLU A 48 2.07 -0.57 11.75
CA GLU A 48 3.19 -1.43 11.33
C GLU A 48 3.60 -2.43 12.43
N ILE A 49 3.48 -2.06 13.71
CA ILE A 49 3.77 -2.96 14.84
C ILE A 49 2.70 -4.04 14.96
N GLU A 50 1.42 -3.67 14.91
CA GLU A 50 0.30 -4.58 15.20
C GLU A 50 -0.19 -5.36 13.97
N GLY A 51 -0.08 -4.79 12.78
CA GLY A 51 -0.62 -5.37 11.55
C GLY A 51 -0.11 -6.77 11.22
N PRO A 52 1.20 -7.05 11.26
CA PRO A 52 1.74 -8.36 10.89
C PRO A 52 1.20 -9.51 11.73
N SER A 53 1.02 -9.36 13.03
CA SER A 53 0.49 -10.43 13.89
C SER A 53 -0.98 -10.70 13.63
N VAL A 54 -1.79 -9.68 13.39
CA VAL A 54 -3.19 -9.84 13.00
C VAL A 54 -3.30 -10.53 11.65
N ALA A 55 -2.52 -10.10 10.66
CA ALA A 55 -2.48 -10.71 9.33
C ALA A 55 -2.04 -12.19 9.40
N LYS A 56 -1.06 -12.50 10.23
CA LYS A 56 -0.58 -13.87 10.43
C LYS A 56 -1.70 -14.79 10.94
N GLU A 57 -2.50 -14.34 11.90
CA GLU A 57 -3.63 -15.09 12.41
C GLU A 57 -4.70 -15.30 11.31
N LEU A 58 -5.01 -14.27 10.53
CA LEU A 58 -5.98 -14.36 9.44
C LEU A 58 -5.54 -15.29 8.32
N LEU A 59 -4.25 -15.36 8.01
CA LEU A 59 -3.71 -16.16 6.92
C LEU A 59 -3.24 -17.56 7.35
N LYS A 60 -3.39 -17.95 8.60
CA LYS A 60 -2.88 -19.24 9.10
C LYS A 60 -3.41 -20.45 8.34
N ASP A 61 -4.70 -20.43 7.99
CA ASP A 61 -5.40 -21.51 7.30
C ASP A 61 -5.51 -21.30 5.78
N ILE A 62 -4.92 -20.25 5.25
CA ILE A 62 -4.89 -19.98 3.82
C ILE A 62 -3.70 -20.68 3.18
N GLU A 63 -3.96 -21.44 2.11
CA GLU A 63 -2.92 -22.12 1.34
C GLU A 63 -2.12 -21.15 0.47
N LEU A 64 -1.07 -20.60 1.03
CA LEU A 64 -0.05 -19.79 0.36
C LEU A 64 1.32 -20.30 0.75
N GLN A 65 2.29 -20.17 -0.17
CA GLN A 65 3.69 -20.46 0.12
C GLN A 65 4.19 -19.59 1.28
N GLU A 66 5.03 -20.15 2.15
CA GLU A 66 5.55 -19.41 3.32
C GLU A 66 6.34 -18.16 2.94
N GLU A 67 7.07 -18.17 1.83
CA GLU A 67 7.78 -16.99 1.32
C GLU A 67 6.80 -15.86 0.98
N ILE A 68 5.66 -16.19 0.36
CA ILE A 68 4.60 -15.21 0.02
C ILE A 68 3.99 -14.65 1.30
N LYS A 69 3.63 -15.50 2.27
CA LYS A 69 3.11 -15.05 3.57
C LYS A 69 4.08 -14.11 4.28
N ASN A 70 5.35 -14.51 4.37
CA ASN A 70 6.39 -13.70 5.02
C ASN A 70 6.57 -12.35 4.31
N ARG A 71 6.51 -12.33 2.99
CA ARG A 71 6.58 -11.07 2.23
C ARG A 71 5.37 -10.17 2.48
N ILE A 72 4.16 -10.73 2.54
CA ILE A 72 2.94 -10.00 2.90
C ILE A 72 3.11 -9.35 4.29
N PHE A 73 3.58 -10.09 5.29
CA PHE A 73 3.78 -9.57 6.65
C PHE A 73 4.83 -8.46 6.69
N TYR A 74 5.91 -8.60 5.92
CA TYR A 74 6.92 -7.57 5.78
C TYR A 74 6.34 -6.29 5.19
N LEU A 75 5.54 -6.38 4.12
CA LEU A 75 4.89 -5.23 3.50
C LEU A 75 3.93 -4.53 4.48
N ILE A 76 3.10 -5.28 5.19
CA ILE A 76 2.18 -4.75 6.21
C ILE A 76 2.96 -4.03 7.32
N GLY A 77 4.05 -4.62 7.78
CA GLY A 77 4.88 -4.07 8.85
C GLY A 77 5.77 -2.88 8.45
N ASN A 78 5.79 -2.49 7.18
CA ASN A 78 6.66 -1.42 6.70
C ASN A 78 6.00 -0.44 5.71
N HIS A 79 4.71 -0.55 5.42
CA HIS A 79 4.07 0.19 4.33
C HIS A 79 4.04 1.72 4.51
N HIS A 80 4.28 2.22 5.71
CA HIS A 80 4.49 3.65 5.99
C HIS A 80 5.97 4.06 6.08
N THR A 81 6.89 3.10 5.93
CA THR A 81 8.35 3.32 6.02
C THR A 81 8.96 3.32 4.61
N TYR A 82 8.84 4.45 3.92
CA TYR A 82 9.09 4.54 2.46
C TYR A 82 10.56 4.38 2.05
N ASP A 83 11.50 4.60 2.95
CA ASP A 83 12.94 4.35 2.72
C ASP A 83 13.30 2.86 2.69
N LYS A 84 12.38 1.98 3.09
CA LYS A 84 12.53 0.52 3.01
C LYS A 84 11.96 -0.11 1.74
N ILE A 85 11.43 0.68 0.81
CA ILE A 85 10.93 0.14 -0.46
C ILE A 85 12.06 -0.57 -1.20
N ASP A 86 11.93 -1.90 -1.36
CA ASP A 86 12.98 -2.79 -1.85
C ASP A 86 12.56 -3.66 -3.05
N GLY A 87 11.36 -3.48 -3.55
CA GLY A 87 10.85 -4.25 -4.68
C GLY A 87 9.57 -3.66 -5.27
N ILE A 88 9.17 -4.21 -6.42
CA ILE A 88 7.99 -3.72 -7.16
C ILE A 88 6.69 -3.91 -6.37
N ASP A 89 6.57 -4.97 -5.60
CA ASP A 89 5.42 -5.26 -4.75
C ASP A 89 5.22 -4.16 -3.68
N PHE A 90 6.29 -3.79 -2.99
CA PHE A 90 6.27 -2.71 -2.01
C PHE A 90 5.97 -1.37 -2.68
N GLN A 91 6.63 -1.07 -3.80
CA GLN A 91 6.41 0.16 -4.57
C GLN A 91 4.93 0.31 -4.98
N ILE A 92 4.33 -0.74 -5.52
CA ILE A 92 2.92 -0.74 -5.93
C ILE A 92 1.98 -0.56 -4.75
N LEU A 93 2.21 -1.25 -3.64
CA LEU A 93 1.39 -1.10 -2.43
C LEU A 93 1.39 0.35 -1.94
N VAL A 94 2.55 0.97 -1.86
CA VAL A 94 2.70 2.37 -1.41
C VAL A 94 2.01 3.34 -2.36
N GLU A 95 2.19 3.19 -3.67
CA GLU A 95 1.53 4.05 -4.66
C GLU A 95 0.00 3.92 -4.60
N ALA A 96 -0.51 2.70 -4.48
CA ALA A 96 -1.94 2.43 -4.36
C ALA A 96 -2.54 3.03 -3.08
N ASP A 97 -1.82 2.96 -1.96
CA ASP A 97 -2.23 3.57 -0.71
C ASP A 97 -2.29 5.09 -0.81
N PHE A 98 -1.28 5.73 -1.38
CA PHE A 98 -1.31 7.17 -1.65
C PHE A 98 -2.46 7.61 -2.55
N LEU A 99 -2.83 6.83 -3.57
CA LEU A 99 -3.95 7.16 -4.45
C LEU A 99 -5.29 7.27 -3.70
N VAL A 100 -5.46 6.52 -2.64
CA VAL A 100 -6.65 6.60 -1.77
C VAL A 100 -6.50 7.74 -0.76
N ASN A 101 -5.38 7.80 -0.06
CA ASN A 101 -5.15 8.76 1.03
C ASN A 101 -5.14 10.22 0.53
N ILE A 102 -4.70 10.47 -0.69
CA ILE A 102 -4.77 11.81 -1.31
C ILE A 102 -6.21 12.34 -1.32
N TYR A 103 -7.17 11.48 -1.64
CA TYR A 103 -8.59 11.83 -1.63
C TYR A 103 -9.14 11.96 -0.21
N GLU A 104 -8.88 10.97 0.64
CA GLU A 104 -9.43 10.92 2.00
C GLU A 104 -8.92 12.05 2.90
N ASP A 105 -7.64 12.41 2.75
CA ASP A 105 -6.98 13.43 3.55
C ASP A 105 -7.02 14.83 2.91
N GLU A 106 -7.73 14.98 1.78
CA GLU A 106 -7.85 16.25 1.04
C GLU A 106 -6.50 16.94 0.78
N ILE A 107 -5.52 16.14 0.33
CA ILE A 107 -4.14 16.59 0.11
C ILE A 107 -4.10 17.70 -0.95
N SER A 108 -3.36 18.77 -0.67
CA SER A 108 -3.21 19.90 -1.59
C SER A 108 -2.51 19.50 -2.90
N ARG A 109 -2.85 20.18 -4.00
CA ARG A 109 -2.23 19.95 -5.31
C ARG A 109 -0.70 20.06 -5.29
N GLU A 110 -0.15 20.97 -4.51
CA GLU A 110 1.30 21.13 -4.36
C GLU A 110 1.93 19.94 -3.66
N SER A 111 1.29 19.47 -2.60
CA SER A 111 1.72 18.26 -1.88
C SER A 111 1.62 17.01 -2.77
N ILE A 112 0.57 16.89 -3.60
CA ILE A 112 0.43 15.80 -4.57
C ILE A 112 1.59 15.80 -5.57
N LYS A 113 2.00 16.95 -6.10
CA LYS A 113 3.17 17.04 -6.98
C LYS A 113 4.46 16.60 -6.29
N SER A 114 4.63 16.96 -5.02
CA SER A 114 5.76 16.52 -4.21
C SER A 114 5.75 15.00 -4.00
N ILE A 115 4.61 14.42 -3.66
CA ILE A 115 4.41 12.97 -3.52
C ILE A 115 4.73 12.27 -4.84
N LYS A 116 4.21 12.76 -5.97
CA LYS A 116 4.52 12.23 -7.30
C LYS A 116 6.03 12.12 -7.51
N ASN A 117 6.75 13.21 -7.29
CA ASN A 117 8.19 13.27 -7.56
C ASN A 117 9.03 12.40 -6.62
N LYS A 118 8.61 12.24 -5.36
CA LYS A 118 9.37 11.52 -4.33
C LYS A 118 9.03 10.04 -4.25
N ILE A 119 7.77 9.67 -4.50
CA ILE A 119 7.23 8.34 -4.20
C ILE A 119 6.89 7.56 -5.46
N PHE A 120 6.18 8.16 -6.42
CA PHE A 120 5.66 7.45 -7.57
C PHE A 120 6.76 7.10 -8.58
N LYS A 121 6.81 5.84 -9.00
CA LYS A 121 7.81 5.32 -9.96
C LYS A 121 7.20 4.45 -11.05
N THR A 122 6.08 3.77 -10.79
CA THR A 122 5.44 2.94 -11.81
C THR A 122 4.74 3.81 -12.85
N LYS A 123 4.78 3.34 -14.11
CA LYS A 123 4.12 4.04 -15.21
C LYS A 123 2.62 4.19 -14.96
N LYS A 124 1.97 3.10 -14.56
CA LYS A 124 0.52 3.08 -14.31
C LYS A 124 0.13 3.88 -13.08
N GLY A 125 0.91 3.82 -12.02
CA GLY A 125 0.68 4.63 -10.82
C GLY A 125 0.74 6.13 -11.11
N ILE A 126 1.75 6.57 -11.88
CA ILE A 126 1.88 7.97 -12.32
C ILE A 126 0.70 8.39 -13.20
N GLU A 127 0.30 7.54 -14.17
CA GLU A 127 -0.86 7.79 -15.03
C GLU A 127 -2.14 7.99 -14.21
N LEU A 128 -2.39 7.11 -13.24
CA LEU A 128 -3.55 7.20 -12.35
C LEU A 128 -3.52 8.47 -11.50
N LEU A 129 -2.38 8.80 -10.90
CA LEU A 129 -2.20 10.01 -10.11
C LEU A 129 -2.50 11.27 -10.93
N ASP A 130 -1.91 11.35 -12.12
CA ASP A 130 -2.12 12.48 -13.03
C ASP A 130 -3.58 12.60 -13.44
N THR A 131 -4.20 11.50 -13.85
CA THR A 131 -5.59 11.48 -14.29
C THR A 131 -6.57 11.88 -13.20
N LEU A 132 -6.38 11.33 -12.00
CA LEU A 132 -7.31 11.57 -10.89
C LEU A 132 -7.15 12.95 -10.25
N TYR A 133 -5.91 13.46 -10.15
CA TYR A 133 -5.62 14.59 -9.27
C TYR A 133 -4.92 15.78 -9.93
N LEU A 134 -4.18 15.59 -11.03
CA LEU A 134 -3.36 16.64 -11.61
C LEU A 134 -3.84 17.14 -12.97
N ASN A 135 -4.49 16.31 -13.78
CA ASN A 135 -4.96 16.71 -15.11
C ASN A 135 -6.32 17.39 -15.12
N ASN A 136 -7.09 17.33 -14.04
CA ASN A 136 -8.37 18.03 -13.92
C ASN A 136 -8.15 19.52 -13.59
N SER A 137 -7.81 20.29 -14.62
CA SER A 137 -7.60 21.75 -14.52
C SER A 137 -8.91 22.58 -14.56
N ASN A 138 -10.08 21.93 -14.46
CA ASN A 138 -11.38 22.57 -14.59
C ASN A 138 -12.37 22.10 -13.51
N LEU A 139 -12.09 22.45 -12.28
CA LEU A 139 -13.13 22.59 -11.25
C LEU A 139 -12.68 23.65 -10.25
#